data_9face9fb36ee78f33901f301c7bd00cd
#
_entry.id   9face9fb36ee78f33901f301c7bd00cd
#
_cell.length_a   1.000
_cell.length_b   1.000
_cell.length_c   1.000
_cell.angle_alpha   90.00
_cell.angle_beta   90.00
_cell.angle_gamma   90.00
#
_symmetry.space_group_name_H-M   'P 1'
#
loop_
_entity.id
_entity.type
_entity.pdbx_description
1 polymer ?
#
loop_
_entity_poly.entity_id
_entity_poly.type
_entity_poly.pdbx_seq_one_letter_code
_entity_poly.pdbx_strand_id
1 'polypeptide(L)' 'MSDSTKKTETFILNIYDRQNATWQGSVTWVDKKEKQQFRSALELLKLIESALDE' A
#
# COMPACT_ATOMS: atom_id res chain seq x y z
N MET A 1 22.38 4.41 8.14
CA MET A 1 22.36 4.12 7.74
C MET A 1 22.42 4.08 6.78
N SER A 2 22.33 4.09 6.39
CA SER A 2 22.43 4.08 5.64
C SER A 2 22.52 3.49 4.87
N ASP A 3 22.28 3.22 4.52
CA ASP A 3 22.30 2.38 3.76
C ASP A 3 22.07 2.65 2.40
N SER A 4 23.00 2.82 1.65
CA SER A 4 22.88 3.14 0.28
C SER A 4 22.24 2.04 -0.51
N THR A 5 22.16 0.90 0.07
CA THR A 5 21.53 -0.21 -0.64
C THR A 5 20.04 -0.27 -0.40
N LYS A 6 19.54 0.63 0.41
CA LYS A 6 18.15 0.63 0.71
C LYS A 6 17.33 0.96 -0.53
N LYS A 7 16.31 0.18 -0.77
CA LYS A 7 15.43 0.43 -1.90
C LYS A 7 14.24 1.26 -1.47
N THR A 8 13.83 2.13 -2.34
CA THR A 8 12.65 2.93 -2.10
C THR A 8 11.46 2.26 -2.77
N GLU A 9 10.41 2.04 -1.99
CA GLU A 9 9.19 1.45 -2.53
C GLU A 9 8.15 2.55 -2.65
N THR A 10 7.53 2.61 -3.78
CA THR A 10 6.56 3.66 -4.04
C THR A 10 5.18 3.05 -4.24
N PHE A 11 4.21 3.59 -3.49
CA PHE A 11 2.84 3.14 -3.59
C PHE A 11 1.95 4.33 -3.86
N ILE A 12 0.94 4.14 -4.68
CA ILE A 12 -0.06 5.16 -4.95
C ILE A 12 -1.36 4.69 -4.35
N LEU A 13 -1.94 5.52 -3.50
CA LEU A 13 -3.18 5.19 -2.83
C LEU A 13 -4.33 5.97 -3.45
N ASN A 14 -5.41 5.26 -3.72
CA ASN A 14 -6.65 5.90 -4.12
C ASN A 14 -7.70 5.50 -3.11
N ILE A 15 -8.20 6.46 -2.37
CA ILE A 15 -9.18 6.19 -1.34
C ILE A 15 -10.53 6.66 -1.84
N TYR A 16 -11.45 5.71 -2.02
CA TYR A 16 -12.74 6.01 -2.60
C TYR A 16 -13.76 6.45 -1.57
N ASP A 17 -13.66 5.88 -0.37
CA ASP A 17 -14.70 6.09 0.62
C ASP A 17 -14.07 6.08 2.00
N ARG A 18 -14.41 7.07 2.80
CA ARG A 18 -13.88 7.17 4.16
C ARG A 18 -14.97 7.22 5.20
N GLN A 19 -16.17 6.85 4.81
CA GLN A 19 -17.29 6.92 5.72
C GLN A 19 -17.15 5.89 6.82
N ASN A 20 -17.60 6.27 8.00
CA ASN A 20 -17.62 5.36 9.14
C ASN A 20 -16.24 4.80 9.45
N ALA A 21 -15.23 5.60 9.26
CA ALA A 21 -13.86 5.19 9.54
C ALA A 21 -13.44 3.98 8.72
N THR A 22 -14.12 3.72 7.64
CA THR A 22 -13.77 2.60 6.77
C THR A 22 -13.08 3.16 5.54
N TRP A 23 -11.87 2.73 5.33
CA TRP A 23 -11.10 3.17 4.18
C TRP A 23 -11.21 2.10 3.10
N GLN A 24 -11.77 2.49 1.99
CA GLN A 24 -11.88 1.58 0.86
C GLN A 24 -11.23 2.24 -0.33
N GLY A 25 -10.50 1.45 -1.09
CA GLY A 25 -9.83 1.99 -2.24
C GLY A 25 -8.87 0.99 -2.84
N SER A 26 -7.83 1.51 -3.45
CA SER A 26 -6.82 0.66 -4.05
C SER A 26 -5.44 1.20 -3.76
N VAL A 27 -4.47 0.30 -3.77
CA VAL A 27 -3.08 0.66 -3.63
C VAL A 27 -2.35 0.07 -4.83
N THR A 28 -1.54 0.90 -5.47
CA THR A 28 -0.76 0.47 -6.61
C THR A 28 0.70 0.45 -6.22
N TRP A 29 1.33 -0.69 -6.40
CA TRP A 29 2.76 -0.82 -6.16
C TRP A 29 3.46 -0.48 -7.47
N VAL A 30 4.01 0.71 -7.53
CA VAL A 30 4.50 1.24 -8.79
C VAL A 30 5.62 0.39 -9.36
N ASP A 31 6.53 -0.05 -8.51
CA ASP A 31 7.68 -0.78 -8.97
C ASP A 31 7.34 -2.10 -9.62
N LYS A 32 6.27 -2.73 -9.18
CA LYS A 32 5.85 -3.99 -9.74
C LYS A 32 4.62 -3.87 -10.60
N LYS A 33 4.09 -2.67 -10.71
CA LYS A 33 2.90 -2.42 -11.52
C LYS A 33 1.74 -3.31 -11.10
N GLU A 34 1.61 -3.51 -9.79
CA GLU A 34 0.52 -4.30 -9.25
C GLU A 34 -0.45 -3.42 -8.52
N LYS A 35 -1.72 -3.74 -8.65
CA LYS A 35 -2.76 -2.98 -8.01
C LYS A 35 -3.62 -3.92 -7.20
N GLN A 36 -3.89 -3.53 -5.96
CA GLN A 36 -4.70 -4.32 -5.06
C GLN A 36 -5.78 -3.43 -4.47
N GLN A 37 -6.92 -4.02 -4.18
CA GLN A 37 -8.00 -3.28 -3.55
C GLN A 37 -8.04 -3.63 -2.08
N PHE A 38 -8.43 -2.65 -1.27
CA PHE A 38 -8.55 -2.87 0.16
C PHE A 38 -9.88 -2.29 0.62
N ARG A 39 -10.41 -2.84 1.70
CA ARG A 39 -11.68 -2.43 2.25
C ARG A 39 -11.55 -1.80 3.62
N SER A 40 -10.36 -1.77 4.18
CA SER A 40 -10.15 -1.17 5.47
C SER A 40 -8.70 -0.78 5.59
N ALA A 41 -8.42 0.09 6.55
CA ALA A 41 -7.05 0.51 6.78
C ALA A 41 -6.19 -0.67 7.19
N LEU A 42 -6.77 -1.60 7.92
CA LEU A 42 -6.01 -2.78 8.33
C LEU A 42 -5.62 -3.62 7.14
N GLU A 43 -6.53 -3.79 6.20
CA GLU A 43 -6.23 -4.54 5.01
C GLU A 43 -5.14 -3.85 4.21
N LEU A 44 -5.19 -2.52 4.13
CA LEU A 44 -4.17 -1.76 3.44
C LEU A 44 -2.81 -1.99 4.08
N LEU A 45 -2.76 -1.95 5.40
CA LEU A 45 -1.50 -2.18 6.09
C LEU A 45 -0.97 -3.57 5.80
N LYS A 46 -1.84 -4.55 5.75
CA LYS A 46 -1.41 -5.92 5.48
C LYS A 46 -0.87 -6.06 4.07
N LEU A 47 -1.47 -5.36 3.14
CA LEU A 47 -1.00 -5.41 1.77
C LEU A 47 0.39 -4.81 1.66
N ILE A 48 0.60 -3.68 2.32
CA ILE A 48 1.89 -3.02 2.27
C ILE A 48 2.94 -3.86 2.98
N GLU A 49 2.58 -4.41 4.12
CA GLU A 49 3.51 -5.26 4.85
C GLU A 49 3.94 -6.45 4.01
N SER A 50 2.98 -7.06 3.34
CA SER A 50 3.28 -8.21 2.53
C SER A 50 4.22 -7.84 1.39
N ALA A 51 4.00 -6.68 0.80
CA ALA A 51 4.84 -6.23 -0.30
C ALA A 51 6.26 -5.96 0.18
N LEU A 52 6.38 -5.33 1.35
CA LEU A 52 7.70 -4.97 1.85
C LEU A 52 8.46 -6.17 2.39
N ASP A 53 7.76 -7.23 2.70
CA ASP A 53 8.40 -8.42 3.23
C ASP A 53 9.01 -9.28 2.14
N GLU A 54 8.80 -8.97 0.93
CA GLU A 54 9.43 -9.74 -0.13
C GLU A 54 10.90 -9.40 -0.27
#